data_860eb1776b28050dad32287cb93aa8a6
#
_entry.id   860eb1776b28050dad32287cb93aa8a6
#
_cell.length_a   1.000
_cell.length_b   1.000
_cell.length_c   1.000
_cell.angle_alpha   90.00
_cell.angle_beta   90.00
_cell.angle_gamma   90.00
#
_symmetry.space_group_name_H-M   'P 1'
#
loop_
_entity.id
_entity.type
_entity.pdbx_description
1 polymer ?
#
loop_
_entity_poly.entity_id
_entity_poly.type
_entity_poly.pdbx_seq_one_letter_code
_entity_poly.pdbx_strand_id
1 'polypeptide(L)'
;MDGILNSKTNTFVFIRHGATASNLEKKYCGKASDEDLCEEGKNALIKRKEEGLYPPVDYLFCGKKKRCISTAEIIYPGHNYKIPPEFDEIDFGDFEGKSFEELKGNPDYQKWLESGGTLPFPNGESREEYVRKMMKGFQKIATFVPENSTVGVIAHGGTIMAILSAISGKGYFDFQAHCGCGYICKIYGDENMLNVDITELG
;
A
#
# COMPACT_ATOMS: atom_id res chain seq x y z
N MET A 1 9.20 18.57 -8.57
CA MET A 1 7.82 17.98 -8.39
C MET A 1 6.76 18.88 -9.02
N ASP A 2 7.14 19.56 -10.07
CA ASP A 2 6.31 20.63 -10.64
C ASP A 2 5.21 20.02 -11.52
N GLY A 3 3.95 20.38 -11.25
CA GLY A 3 2.81 20.17 -12.14
C GLY A 3 1.85 19.01 -11.84
N ILE A 4 1.81 18.44 -10.64
CA ILE A 4 1.11 17.16 -10.40
C ILE A 4 -0.26 17.31 -9.72
N LEU A 5 -0.45 18.37 -8.94
CA LEU A 5 -1.67 18.56 -8.17
C LEU A 5 -2.13 20.02 -8.28
N ASN A 6 -2.72 20.39 -9.41
CA ASN A 6 -3.43 21.66 -9.50
C ASN A 6 -4.53 21.71 -8.46
N SER A 7 -4.46 22.63 -7.51
CA SER A 7 -5.48 23.08 -6.52
C SER A 7 -6.60 22.09 -6.12
N LYS A 8 -6.37 20.78 -6.18
CA LYS A 8 -7.37 19.74 -5.91
C LYS A 8 -7.35 19.31 -4.46
N THR A 9 -8.48 19.41 -3.80
CA THR A 9 -8.68 18.77 -2.49
C THR A 9 -9.25 17.38 -2.69
N ASN A 10 -8.49 16.35 -2.34
CA ASN A 10 -8.96 14.96 -2.38
C ASN A 10 -8.56 14.22 -1.09
N THR A 11 -9.38 13.26 -0.71
CA THR A 11 -9.12 12.36 0.41
C THR A 11 -8.81 10.96 -0.13
N PHE A 12 -7.63 10.44 0.18
CA PHE A 12 -7.21 9.09 -0.18
C PHE A 12 -7.28 8.18 1.06
N VAL A 13 -7.97 7.07 0.93
CA VAL A 13 -8.12 6.04 1.98
C VAL A 13 -7.27 4.84 1.55
N PHE A 14 -6.05 4.77 2.06
CA PHE A 14 -5.14 3.67 1.81
C PHE A 14 -5.42 2.53 2.77
N ILE A 15 -5.67 1.33 2.25
CA ILE A 15 -5.96 0.14 3.03
C ILE A 15 -5.01 -0.97 2.58
N ARG A 16 -4.23 -1.52 3.53
CA ARG A 16 -3.48 -2.73 3.28
C ARG A 16 -4.44 -3.91 3.16
N HIS A 17 -4.24 -4.78 2.17
CA HIS A 17 -5.02 -6.01 2.02
C HIS A 17 -5.12 -6.80 3.34
N GLY A 18 -6.15 -7.61 3.48
CA GLY A 18 -6.33 -8.53 4.60
C GLY A 18 -5.21 -9.58 4.68
N ALA A 19 -5.12 -10.28 5.80
CA ALA A 19 -4.06 -11.24 6.02
C ALA A 19 -4.15 -12.46 5.07
N THR A 20 -2.99 -12.90 4.58
CA THR A 20 -2.77 -14.18 3.91
C THR A 20 -2.09 -15.15 4.86
N ALA A 21 -1.97 -16.43 4.49
CA ALA A 21 -1.22 -17.41 5.28
C ALA A 21 0.24 -16.97 5.50
N SER A 22 0.91 -16.50 4.45
CA SER A 22 2.29 -15.98 4.55
C SER A 22 2.41 -14.78 5.51
N ASN A 23 1.38 -13.92 5.62
CA ASN A 23 1.41 -12.82 6.58
C ASN A 23 1.35 -13.32 8.04
N LEU A 24 0.54 -14.36 8.31
CA LEU A 24 0.47 -14.98 9.64
C LEU A 24 1.81 -15.65 10.01
N GLU A 25 2.49 -16.25 9.03
CA GLU A 25 3.81 -16.84 9.18
C GLU A 25 4.96 -15.82 9.16
N LYS A 26 4.65 -14.52 9.04
CA LYS A 26 5.62 -13.40 8.98
C LYS A 26 6.64 -13.55 7.85
N LYS A 27 6.21 -14.10 6.72
CA LYS A 27 7.02 -14.25 5.50
C LYS A 27 6.94 -13.02 4.60
N TYR A 28 8.00 -12.77 3.85
CA TYR A 28 8.00 -11.79 2.77
C TYR A 28 7.08 -12.28 1.65
N CYS A 29 5.93 -11.65 1.50
CA CYS A 29 4.90 -11.99 0.52
C CYS A 29 4.80 -10.86 -0.51
N GLY A 30 5.66 -10.89 -1.51
CA GLY A 30 5.83 -9.81 -2.47
C GLY A 30 5.19 -10.06 -3.82
N LYS A 31 5.91 -9.63 -4.86
CA LYS A 31 5.47 -9.66 -6.25
C LYS A 31 5.28 -11.08 -6.80
N ALA A 32 6.13 -12.03 -6.38
CA ALA A 32 6.05 -13.41 -6.87
C ALA A 32 4.83 -14.16 -6.32
N SER A 33 4.34 -13.79 -5.14
CA SER A 33 3.18 -14.44 -4.50
C SER A 33 1.85 -13.87 -5.00
N ASP A 34 0.90 -14.76 -5.30
CA ASP A 34 -0.49 -14.41 -5.62
C ASP A 34 -1.48 -15.15 -4.69
N GLU A 35 -1.11 -15.27 -3.42
CA GLU A 35 -1.98 -15.83 -2.39
C GLU A 35 -3.26 -15.00 -2.23
N ASP A 36 -4.35 -15.71 -1.92
CA ASP A 36 -5.59 -15.10 -1.46
C ASP A 36 -5.59 -14.90 0.05
N LEU A 37 -6.63 -14.26 0.58
CA LEU A 37 -6.83 -14.07 2.01
C LEU A 37 -7.03 -15.42 2.72
N CYS A 38 -6.44 -15.57 3.89
CA CYS A 38 -6.79 -16.66 4.80
C CYS A 38 -8.14 -16.38 5.49
N GLU A 39 -8.73 -17.37 6.12
CA GLU A 39 -10.03 -17.21 6.79
C GLU A 39 -9.96 -16.18 7.93
N GLU A 40 -8.89 -16.16 8.70
CA GLU A 40 -8.65 -15.16 9.73
C GLU A 40 -8.60 -13.75 9.15
N GLY A 41 -7.95 -13.59 8.00
CA GLY A 41 -7.86 -12.31 7.28
C GLY A 41 -9.22 -11.83 6.80
N LYS A 42 -10.04 -12.73 6.22
CA LYS A 42 -11.42 -12.42 5.79
C LYS A 42 -12.29 -12.01 6.96
N ASN A 43 -12.28 -12.79 8.04
CA ASN A 43 -13.08 -12.54 9.23
C ASN A 43 -12.71 -11.21 9.90
N ALA A 44 -11.42 -10.87 9.95
CA ALA A 44 -10.96 -9.59 10.47
C ALA A 44 -11.48 -8.41 9.63
N LEU A 45 -11.47 -8.52 8.30
CA LEU A 45 -12.01 -7.48 7.41
C LEU A 45 -13.53 -7.31 7.58
N ILE A 46 -14.28 -8.42 7.68
CA ILE A 46 -15.74 -8.40 7.88
C ILE A 46 -16.07 -7.69 9.19
N LYS A 47 -15.40 -8.07 10.28
CA LYS A 47 -15.58 -7.44 11.59
C LYS A 47 -15.33 -5.95 11.55
N ARG A 48 -14.20 -5.50 10.98
CA ARG A 48 -13.84 -4.08 10.87
C ARG A 48 -14.85 -3.30 10.03
N LYS A 49 -15.40 -3.93 8.97
CA LYS A 49 -16.46 -3.34 8.16
C LYS A 49 -17.75 -3.17 8.96
N GLU A 50 -18.16 -4.17 9.73
CA GLU A 50 -19.34 -4.11 10.60
C GLU A 50 -19.19 -3.03 11.69
N GLU A 51 -17.99 -2.80 12.17
CA GLU A 51 -17.64 -1.72 13.11
C GLU A 51 -17.60 -0.32 12.44
N GLY A 52 -17.82 -0.25 11.11
CA GLY A 52 -17.86 1.03 10.38
C GLY A 52 -16.49 1.70 10.19
N LEU A 53 -15.40 0.93 10.28
CA LEU A 53 -14.03 1.48 10.22
C LEU A 53 -13.58 1.86 8.81
N TYR A 54 -14.31 1.45 7.77
CA TYR A 54 -13.99 1.80 6.40
C TYR A 54 -14.95 2.88 5.89
N PRO A 55 -14.46 4.11 5.63
CA PRO A 55 -15.31 5.18 5.13
C PRO A 55 -15.81 4.87 3.70
N PRO A 56 -16.97 5.42 3.30
CA PRO A 56 -17.44 5.31 1.92
C PRO A 56 -16.45 6.01 0.98
N VAL A 57 -16.36 5.52 -0.26
CA VAL A 57 -15.47 6.05 -1.29
C VAL A 57 -16.24 6.30 -2.60
N ASP A 58 -15.85 7.35 -3.33
CA ASP A 58 -16.42 7.67 -4.65
C ASP A 58 -15.74 6.86 -5.77
N TYR A 59 -14.44 6.63 -5.61
CA TYR A 59 -13.60 5.88 -6.55
C TYR A 59 -12.81 4.83 -5.80
N LEU A 60 -12.66 3.65 -6.40
CA LEU A 60 -11.89 2.56 -5.82
C LEU A 60 -10.80 2.10 -6.79
N PHE A 61 -9.57 2.03 -6.27
CA PHE A 61 -8.42 1.44 -6.93
C PHE A 61 -7.90 0.26 -6.13
N CYS A 62 -7.43 -0.75 -6.82
CA CYS A 62 -7.03 -2.00 -6.18
C CYS A 62 -5.75 -2.55 -6.81
N GLY A 63 -4.87 -3.11 -6.03
CA GLY A 63 -3.75 -3.92 -6.52
C GLY A 63 -4.26 -5.17 -7.25
N LYS A 64 -3.48 -5.67 -8.20
CA LYS A 64 -3.90 -6.81 -9.08
C LYS A 64 -3.89 -8.18 -8.39
N LYS A 65 -3.28 -8.31 -7.22
CA LYS A 65 -3.16 -9.59 -6.52
C LYS A 65 -4.49 -10.01 -5.89
N LYS A 66 -4.75 -11.31 -5.84
CA LYS A 66 -5.98 -11.89 -5.26
C LYS A 66 -6.30 -11.31 -3.89
N ARG A 67 -5.30 -11.22 -2.99
CA ARG A 67 -5.46 -10.64 -1.65
C ARG A 67 -6.02 -9.21 -1.64
N CYS A 68 -5.65 -8.38 -2.64
CA CYS A 68 -6.20 -7.03 -2.77
C CYS A 68 -7.63 -7.07 -3.32
N ILE A 69 -7.87 -7.88 -4.34
CA ILE A 69 -9.18 -8.03 -4.98
C ILE A 69 -10.20 -8.55 -3.95
N SER A 70 -9.91 -9.64 -3.26
CA SER A 70 -10.78 -10.20 -2.22
C SER A 70 -11.02 -9.20 -1.08
N THR A 71 -10.02 -8.38 -0.73
CA THR A 71 -10.19 -7.30 0.25
C THR A 71 -11.19 -6.26 -0.26
N ALA A 72 -11.06 -5.83 -1.53
CA ALA A 72 -11.99 -4.87 -2.14
C ALA A 72 -13.44 -5.38 -2.13
N GLU A 73 -13.64 -6.64 -2.51
CA GLU A 73 -14.95 -7.27 -2.57
C GLU A 73 -15.60 -7.40 -1.18
N ILE A 74 -14.81 -7.66 -0.13
CA ILE A 74 -15.31 -7.73 1.24
C ILE A 74 -15.68 -6.34 1.77
N ILE A 75 -14.78 -5.37 1.62
CA ILE A 75 -14.95 -4.03 2.21
C ILE A 75 -16.01 -3.21 1.45
N TYR A 76 -15.93 -3.20 0.12
CA TYR A 76 -16.77 -2.38 -0.77
C TYR A 76 -17.52 -3.26 -1.78
N PRO A 77 -18.44 -4.16 -1.35
CA PRO A 77 -19.12 -5.08 -2.24
C PRO A 77 -19.93 -4.36 -3.31
N GLY A 78 -19.77 -4.80 -4.55
CA GLY A 78 -20.45 -4.21 -5.71
C GLY A 78 -19.88 -2.88 -6.20
N HIS A 79 -18.85 -2.33 -5.56
CA HIS A 79 -18.16 -1.15 -6.04
C HIS A 79 -17.22 -1.50 -7.21
N ASN A 80 -17.33 -0.75 -8.30
CA ASN A 80 -16.39 -0.90 -9.41
C ASN A 80 -15.00 -0.40 -9.03
N TYR A 81 -13.98 -1.17 -9.31
CA TYR A 81 -12.59 -0.78 -9.05
C TYR A 81 -11.74 -0.81 -10.32
N LYS A 82 -10.69 0.00 -10.31
CA LYS A 82 -9.65 0.01 -11.36
C LYS A 82 -8.36 -0.56 -10.79
N ILE A 83 -7.59 -1.25 -11.64
CA ILE A 83 -6.30 -1.85 -11.29
C ILE A 83 -5.18 -1.07 -12.00
N PRO A 84 -4.50 -0.15 -11.29
CA PRO A 84 -3.33 0.51 -11.84
C PRO A 84 -2.20 -0.51 -12.06
N PRO A 85 -1.59 -0.57 -13.24
CA PRO A 85 -0.54 -1.55 -13.52
C PRO A 85 0.72 -1.36 -12.65
N GLU A 86 0.91 -0.17 -12.11
CA GLU A 86 2.01 0.13 -11.21
C GLU A 86 1.84 -0.45 -9.80
N PHE A 87 0.59 -0.69 -9.34
CA PHE A 87 0.27 -1.09 -7.96
C PHE A 87 0.42 -2.60 -7.76
N ASP A 88 1.64 -3.07 -7.88
CA ASP A 88 2.04 -4.42 -7.49
C ASP A 88 2.95 -4.34 -6.27
N GLU A 89 3.03 -5.40 -5.46
CA GLU A 89 3.95 -5.42 -4.32
C GLU A 89 5.39 -5.45 -4.81
N ILE A 90 6.31 -5.00 -3.96
CA ILE A 90 7.74 -5.01 -4.24
C ILE A 90 8.22 -6.43 -4.52
N ASP A 91 9.20 -6.56 -5.40
CA ASP A 91 9.91 -7.81 -5.66
C ASP A 91 10.98 -8.00 -4.58
N PHE A 92 10.72 -8.91 -3.64
CA PHE A 92 11.66 -9.21 -2.57
C PHE A 92 12.80 -10.14 -3.02
N GLY A 93 12.82 -10.56 -4.29
CA GLY A 93 13.88 -11.41 -4.86
C GLY A 93 14.11 -12.67 -4.03
N ASP A 94 15.37 -12.91 -3.63
CA ASP A 94 15.75 -14.10 -2.88
C ASP A 94 15.15 -14.18 -1.46
N PHE A 95 14.50 -13.13 -0.97
CA PHE A 95 13.82 -13.14 0.33
C PHE A 95 12.35 -13.55 0.23
N GLU A 96 11.78 -13.65 -0.98
CA GLU A 96 10.39 -14.07 -1.19
C GLU A 96 10.09 -15.42 -0.51
N GLY A 97 8.94 -15.49 0.17
CA GLY A 97 8.44 -16.68 0.85
C GLY A 97 9.19 -17.08 2.12
N LYS A 98 10.21 -16.32 2.53
CA LYS A 98 11.01 -16.60 3.73
C LYS A 98 10.64 -15.68 4.88
N SER A 99 10.69 -16.19 6.10
CA SER A 99 10.51 -15.43 7.33
C SER A 99 11.82 -14.80 7.82
N PHE A 100 11.73 -13.90 8.79
CA PHE A 100 12.92 -13.37 9.49
C PHE A 100 13.78 -14.49 10.08
N GLU A 101 13.16 -15.51 10.68
CA GLU A 101 13.87 -16.63 11.31
C GLU A 101 14.69 -17.44 10.29
N GLU A 102 14.15 -17.62 9.09
CA GLU A 102 14.84 -18.32 7.99
C GLU A 102 15.97 -17.48 7.38
N LEU A 103 15.83 -16.15 7.43
CA LEU A 103 16.80 -15.21 6.84
C LEU A 103 17.85 -14.69 7.81
N LYS A 104 17.66 -14.79 9.13
CA LYS A 104 18.55 -14.19 10.14
C LYS A 104 20.01 -14.60 10.05
N GLY A 105 20.31 -15.79 9.50
CA GLY A 105 21.67 -16.27 9.25
C GLY A 105 22.22 -15.97 7.85
N ASN A 106 21.43 -15.32 6.99
CA ASN A 106 21.83 -15.00 5.62
C ASN A 106 22.67 -13.71 5.59
N PRO A 107 23.91 -13.73 5.05
CA PRO A 107 24.79 -12.55 5.02
C PRO A 107 24.21 -11.38 4.23
N ASP A 108 23.49 -11.62 3.16
CA ASP A 108 22.90 -10.55 2.34
C ASP A 108 21.70 -9.92 3.05
N TYR A 109 20.95 -10.73 3.81
CA TYR A 109 19.89 -10.22 4.66
C TYR A 109 20.42 -9.33 5.80
N GLN A 110 21.54 -9.73 6.43
CA GLN A 110 22.19 -8.91 7.46
C GLN A 110 22.67 -7.57 6.89
N LYS A 111 23.33 -7.56 5.73
CA LYS A 111 23.72 -6.31 5.03
C LYS A 111 22.51 -5.44 4.71
N TRP A 112 21.43 -6.04 4.25
CA TRP A 112 20.20 -5.33 3.95
C TRP A 112 19.60 -4.67 5.21
N LEU A 113 19.56 -5.38 6.35
CA LEU A 113 19.14 -4.82 7.64
C LEU A 113 20.05 -3.68 8.12
N GLU A 114 21.37 -3.86 8.06
CA GLU A 114 22.38 -2.86 8.44
C GLU A 114 22.26 -1.57 7.60
N SER A 115 21.84 -1.70 6.35
CA SER A 115 21.56 -0.54 5.47
C SER A 115 20.27 0.20 5.82
N GLY A 116 19.49 -0.26 6.80
CA GLY A 116 18.15 0.27 7.05
C GLY A 116 17.17 0.02 5.90
N GLY A 117 17.36 -1.09 5.15
CA GLY A 117 16.53 -1.46 4.00
C GLY A 117 16.71 -0.54 2.78
N THR A 118 17.87 0.12 2.64
CA THR A 118 18.16 0.98 1.48
C THR A 118 18.80 0.22 0.32
N LEU A 119 19.50 -0.87 0.61
CA LEU A 119 20.05 -1.74 -0.44
C LEU A 119 18.92 -2.43 -1.23
N PRO A 120 19.15 -2.71 -2.52
CA PRO A 120 18.24 -3.57 -3.29
C PRO A 120 18.08 -4.94 -2.64
N PHE A 121 16.93 -5.56 -2.81
CA PHE A 121 16.77 -6.98 -2.50
C PHE A 121 17.61 -7.80 -3.48
N PRO A 122 18.36 -8.82 -3.02
CA PRO A 122 19.10 -9.68 -3.92
C PRO A 122 18.19 -10.30 -4.98
N ASN A 123 18.51 -10.09 -6.25
CA ASN A 123 17.69 -10.47 -7.42
C ASN A 123 16.25 -9.88 -7.41
N GLY A 124 16.02 -8.81 -6.67
CA GLY A 124 14.73 -8.11 -6.56
C GLY A 124 14.81 -6.62 -6.87
N GLU A 125 13.78 -5.87 -6.45
CA GLU A 125 13.70 -4.41 -6.66
C GLU A 125 14.46 -3.65 -5.56
N SER A 126 14.95 -2.45 -5.89
CA SER A 126 15.36 -1.48 -4.88
C SER A 126 14.15 -0.69 -4.36
N ARG A 127 14.25 -0.23 -3.10
CA ARG A 127 13.22 0.65 -2.52
C ARG A 127 13.03 1.92 -3.34
N GLU A 128 14.10 2.49 -3.87
CA GLU A 128 14.03 3.72 -4.65
C GLU A 128 13.28 3.54 -5.98
N GLU A 129 13.56 2.45 -6.71
CA GLU A 129 12.83 2.12 -7.95
C GLU A 129 11.35 1.83 -7.67
N TYR A 130 11.08 1.12 -6.57
CA TYR A 130 9.72 0.83 -6.15
C TYR A 130 8.94 2.10 -5.80
N VAL A 131 9.51 3.03 -5.04
CA VAL A 131 8.90 4.34 -4.72
C VAL A 131 8.60 5.11 -5.99
N ARG A 132 9.53 5.19 -6.95
CA ARG A 132 9.29 5.87 -8.24
C ARG A 132 8.11 5.24 -9.00
N LYS A 133 8.04 3.91 -9.02
CA LYS A 133 6.94 3.17 -9.67
C LYS A 133 5.60 3.47 -9.00
N MET A 134 5.53 3.43 -7.66
CA MET A 134 4.32 3.71 -6.91
C MET A 134 3.85 5.16 -7.09
N MET A 135 4.77 6.12 -7.04
CA MET A 135 4.44 7.54 -7.27
C MET A 135 3.91 7.80 -8.67
N LYS A 136 4.44 7.13 -9.70
CA LYS A 136 3.89 7.22 -11.07
C LYS A 136 2.43 6.73 -11.13
N GLY A 137 2.12 5.62 -10.46
CA GLY A 137 0.75 5.11 -10.38
C GLY A 137 -0.17 6.05 -9.60
N PHE A 138 0.30 6.56 -8.46
CA PHE A 138 -0.45 7.50 -7.63
C PHE A 138 -0.78 8.81 -8.37
N GLN A 139 0.18 9.36 -9.10
CA GLN A 139 -0.02 10.56 -9.93
C GLN A 139 -1.13 10.36 -10.98
N LYS A 140 -1.17 9.19 -11.64
CA LYS A 140 -2.23 8.86 -12.59
C LYS A 140 -3.61 8.84 -11.92
N ILE A 141 -3.70 8.27 -10.72
CA ILE A 141 -4.95 8.27 -9.95
C ILE A 141 -5.35 9.69 -9.58
N ALA A 142 -4.44 10.46 -8.99
CA ALA A 142 -4.71 11.84 -8.56
C ALA A 142 -5.13 12.76 -9.71
N THR A 143 -4.61 12.52 -10.92
CA THR A 143 -5.03 13.25 -12.13
C THR A 143 -6.38 12.79 -12.67
N PHE A 144 -6.68 11.49 -12.51
CA PHE A 144 -7.91 10.89 -13.05
C PHE A 144 -9.16 11.27 -12.25
N VAL A 145 -9.07 11.35 -10.93
CA VAL A 145 -10.23 11.60 -10.07
C VAL A 145 -10.60 13.09 -10.04
N PRO A 146 -11.91 13.44 -9.99
CA PRO A 146 -12.36 14.82 -9.80
C PRO A 146 -11.92 15.38 -8.44
N GLU A 147 -12.02 16.70 -8.31
CA GLU A 147 -11.84 17.39 -7.03
C GLU A 147 -12.89 16.97 -5.99
N ASN A 148 -12.51 17.07 -4.72
CA ASN A 148 -13.35 16.74 -3.56
C ASN A 148 -13.83 15.28 -3.52
N SER A 149 -13.10 14.37 -4.20
CA SER A 149 -13.39 12.95 -4.17
C SER A 149 -12.77 12.27 -2.95
N THR A 150 -13.45 11.25 -2.44
CA THR A 150 -12.90 10.26 -1.53
C THR A 150 -12.49 9.02 -2.33
N VAL A 151 -11.22 8.68 -2.30
CA VAL A 151 -10.60 7.66 -3.16
C VAL A 151 -10.08 6.51 -2.31
N GLY A 152 -10.67 5.34 -2.43
CA GLY A 152 -10.16 4.10 -1.84
C GLY A 152 -8.98 3.55 -2.64
N VAL A 153 -7.94 3.17 -1.96
CA VAL A 153 -6.76 2.51 -2.53
C VAL A 153 -6.44 1.26 -1.71
N ILE A 154 -6.86 0.10 -2.22
CA ILE A 154 -6.53 -1.17 -1.59
C ILE A 154 -5.25 -1.69 -2.20
N ALA A 155 -4.21 -1.80 -1.38
CA ALA A 155 -2.87 -2.09 -1.86
C ALA A 155 -2.06 -2.92 -0.84
N HIS A 156 -0.77 -2.91 -1.00
CA HIS A 156 0.21 -3.63 -0.20
C HIS A 156 0.88 -2.70 0.82
N GLY A 157 1.52 -3.27 1.84
CA GLY A 157 2.26 -2.49 2.84
C GLY A 157 3.35 -1.63 2.20
N GLY A 158 4.12 -2.21 1.27
CA GLY A 158 5.15 -1.48 0.52
C GLY A 158 4.59 -0.31 -0.28
N THR A 159 3.44 -0.51 -0.95
CA THR A 159 2.77 0.55 -1.73
C THR A 159 2.39 1.74 -0.84
N ILE A 160 1.80 1.47 0.33
CA ILE A 160 1.38 2.52 1.29
C ILE A 160 2.60 3.29 1.80
N MET A 161 3.62 2.56 2.27
CA MET A 161 4.88 3.16 2.74
C MET A 161 5.53 4.03 1.66
N ALA A 162 5.59 3.53 0.42
CA ALA A 162 6.21 4.24 -0.70
C ALA A 162 5.51 5.56 -1.04
N ILE A 163 4.18 5.54 -1.12
CA ILE A 163 3.41 6.73 -1.49
C ILE A 163 3.42 7.74 -0.35
N LEU A 164 3.08 7.31 0.88
CA LEU A 164 2.92 8.23 2.00
C LEU A 164 4.25 8.86 2.44
N SER A 165 5.37 8.12 2.40
CA SER A 165 6.68 8.71 2.68
C SER A 165 7.08 9.75 1.63
N ALA A 166 6.83 9.47 0.35
CA ALA A 166 7.18 10.38 -0.74
C ALA A 166 6.39 11.70 -0.72
N ILE A 167 5.10 11.66 -0.36
CA ILE A 167 4.25 12.87 -0.33
C ILE A 167 4.37 13.67 0.97
N SER A 168 4.71 13.01 2.08
CA SER A 168 4.83 13.68 3.40
C SER A 168 6.25 14.11 3.75
N GLY A 169 7.26 13.54 3.08
CA GLY A 169 8.68 13.74 3.43
C GLY A 169 9.13 13.03 4.71
N LYS A 170 8.28 12.17 5.30
CA LYS A 170 8.62 11.35 6.47
C LYS A 170 9.37 10.07 6.08
N GLY A 171 9.84 9.31 7.08
CA GLY A 171 10.53 8.06 6.87
C GLY A 171 9.66 6.98 6.20
N TYR A 172 10.28 6.14 5.37
CA TYR A 172 9.56 5.07 4.66
C TYR A 172 8.83 4.13 5.62
N PHE A 173 9.46 3.73 6.71
CA PHE A 173 8.90 2.81 7.69
C PHE A 173 7.95 3.45 8.72
N ASP A 174 7.74 4.78 8.65
CA ASP A 174 6.78 5.48 9.52
C ASP A 174 5.32 5.15 9.16
N PHE A 175 5.09 4.56 7.97
CA PHE A 175 3.77 4.24 7.45
C PHE A 175 3.50 2.74 7.34
N GLN A 176 4.01 1.96 8.29
CA GLN A 176 3.68 0.54 8.36
C GLN A 176 2.21 0.36 8.77
N ALA A 177 1.45 -0.39 7.97
CA ALA A 177 0.06 -0.72 8.27
C ALA A 177 -0.10 -2.21 8.56
N HIS A 178 -0.92 -2.57 9.55
CA HIS A 178 -1.38 -3.95 9.75
C HIS A 178 -2.33 -4.35 8.61
N CYS A 179 -2.51 -5.66 8.37
CA CYS A 179 -3.45 -6.17 7.39
C CYS A 179 -4.88 -5.69 7.71
N GLY A 180 -5.59 -5.15 6.72
CA GLY A 180 -6.91 -4.54 6.89
C GLY A 180 -6.92 -3.15 7.51
N CYS A 181 -5.77 -2.62 7.95
CA CYS A 181 -5.61 -1.24 8.44
C CYS A 181 -4.95 -0.37 7.39
N GLY A 182 -4.77 0.92 7.69
CA GLY A 182 -4.13 1.83 6.75
C GLY A 182 -4.11 3.28 7.20
N TYR A 183 -4.33 4.19 6.25
CA TYR A 183 -4.24 5.63 6.50
C TYR A 183 -5.28 6.39 5.68
N ILE A 184 -5.81 7.45 6.25
CA ILE A 184 -6.56 8.48 5.54
C ILE A 184 -5.60 9.63 5.27
N CYS A 185 -5.43 9.98 4.01
CA CYS A 185 -4.54 11.03 3.56
C CYS A 185 -5.36 12.11 2.84
N LYS A 186 -5.48 13.28 3.43
CA LYS A 186 -6.11 14.44 2.81
C LYS A 186 -5.05 15.31 2.17
N ILE A 187 -5.17 15.51 0.86
CA ILE A 187 -4.27 16.36 0.07
C ILE A 187 -5.05 17.60 -0.35
N TYR A 188 -4.56 18.80 -0.02
CA TYR A 188 -5.22 20.06 -0.32
C TYR A 188 -4.19 21.17 -0.51
N GLY A 189 -4.58 22.22 -1.18
CA GLY A 189 -3.73 23.37 -1.44
C GLY A 189 -3.89 23.89 -2.86
N ASP A 190 -3.00 24.75 -3.28
CA ASP A 190 -2.93 25.33 -4.60
C ASP A 190 -1.63 24.96 -5.34
N GLU A 191 -1.44 25.51 -6.55
CA GLU A 191 -0.26 25.23 -7.40
C GLU A 191 1.08 25.54 -6.72
N ASN A 192 1.08 26.38 -5.67
CA ASN A 192 2.30 26.84 -4.99
C ASN A 192 2.56 26.12 -3.67
N MET A 193 1.50 25.56 -3.02
CA MET A 193 1.63 24.91 -1.72
C MET A 193 0.64 23.74 -1.59
N LEU A 194 1.18 22.52 -1.55
CA LEU A 194 0.42 21.32 -1.22
C LEU A 194 0.58 20.98 0.25
N ASN A 195 -0.53 20.76 0.93
CA ASN A 195 -0.59 20.28 2.29
C ASN A 195 -1.07 18.83 2.31
N VAL A 196 -0.54 18.06 3.24
CA VAL A 196 -0.86 16.64 3.39
C VAL A 196 -1.14 16.36 4.86
N ASP A 197 -2.40 16.01 5.18
CA ASP A 197 -2.78 15.53 6.50
C ASP A 197 -2.97 14.01 6.45
N ILE A 198 -2.27 13.29 7.30
CA ILE A 198 -2.31 11.83 7.36
C ILE A 198 -2.74 11.40 8.76
N THR A 199 -3.78 10.56 8.83
CA THR A 199 -4.26 9.93 10.06
C THR A 199 -4.34 8.42 9.87
N GLU A 200 -4.13 7.66 10.94
CA GLU A 200 -4.26 6.21 10.89
C GLU A 200 -5.72 5.79 10.71
N LEU A 201 -5.92 4.74 9.98
CA LEU A 201 -7.19 4.05 9.79
C LEU A 201 -7.16 2.77 10.64
N GLY A 202 -7.48 2.91 11.90
CA GLY A 202 -7.78 1.91 12.92
C GLY A 202 -6.78 0.83 13.18
#